data_466dbe131e232ac7defe8e33010787a9
#
_entry.id   466dbe131e232ac7defe8e33010787a9
#
_cell.length_a   1.000
_cell.length_b   1.000
_cell.length_c   1.000
_cell.angle_alpha   90.00
_cell.angle_beta   90.00
_cell.angle_gamma   90.00
#
_symmetry.space_group_name_H-M   'P 1'
#
loop_
_entity.id
_entity.type
_entity.pdbx_description
1 polymer ?
#
loop_
_entity_poly.entity_id
_entity_poly.type
_entity_poly.pdbx_seq_one_letter_code
_entity_poly.pdbx_strand_id
1 'polypeptide(L)' 'MTPKKLYKIGEVMKYTGLSRQTIHNYTMMGLIHEAERTDSGHRLYPEDVFEQIQKVEMLKRHRTLREVMQMLQDDKAAR' A
#
# COMPACT_ATOMS: atom_id res chain seq x y z
N MET A 1 4.51 -16.77 -19.67
CA MET A 1 4.28 -16.08 -18.38
C MET A 1 4.29 -14.57 -18.61
N THR A 2 3.24 -13.88 -18.19
CA THR A 2 3.14 -12.45 -18.39
C THR A 2 3.91 -11.72 -17.30
N PRO A 3 4.81 -10.78 -17.65
CA PRO A 3 5.51 -10.02 -16.63
C PRO A 3 4.52 -9.23 -15.77
N LYS A 4 4.78 -9.19 -14.48
CA LYS A 4 3.96 -8.38 -13.58
C LYS A 4 4.26 -6.91 -13.81
N LYS A 5 3.23 -6.10 -13.89
CA LYS A 5 3.41 -4.67 -13.99
C LYS A 5 3.72 -4.09 -12.61
N LEU A 6 4.72 -3.21 -12.55
CA LEU A 6 5.09 -2.51 -11.34
C LEU A 6 4.80 -1.02 -11.53
N TYR A 7 4.45 -0.35 -10.44
CA TYR A 7 4.03 1.05 -10.47
C TYR A 7 4.97 1.90 -9.63
N LYS A 8 5.36 3.04 -10.18
CA LYS A 8 6.11 4.05 -9.43
C LYS A 8 5.15 4.79 -8.50
N ILE A 9 5.71 5.41 -7.45
CA ILE A 9 4.89 6.14 -6.49
C ILE A 9 4.04 7.22 -7.16
N GLY A 10 4.57 7.89 -8.17
CA GLY A 10 3.82 8.90 -8.92
C GLY A 10 2.58 8.34 -9.61
N GLU A 11 2.69 7.11 -10.11
CA GLU A 11 1.54 6.43 -10.73
C GLU A 11 0.51 6.04 -9.67
N VAL A 12 0.97 5.55 -8.51
CA VAL A 12 0.07 5.22 -7.41
C VAL A 12 -0.67 6.47 -6.93
N MET A 13 0.04 7.60 -6.82
CA MET A 13 -0.57 8.90 -6.48
C MET A 13 -1.66 9.27 -7.47
N LYS A 14 -1.37 9.12 -8.75
CA LYS A 14 -2.29 9.49 -9.83
C LYS A 14 -3.59 8.70 -9.77
N TYR A 15 -3.49 7.39 -9.58
CA TYR A 15 -4.67 6.51 -9.60
C TYR A 15 -5.46 6.54 -8.29
N THR A 16 -4.82 6.85 -7.16
CA THR A 16 -5.49 6.83 -5.86
C THR A 16 -5.91 8.21 -5.38
N GLY A 17 -5.29 9.26 -5.91
CA GLY A 17 -5.52 10.62 -5.41
C GLY A 17 -4.83 10.91 -4.10
N LEU A 18 -4.04 9.99 -3.58
CA LEU A 18 -3.34 10.18 -2.31
C LEU A 18 -2.04 10.95 -2.52
N SER A 19 -1.59 11.66 -1.47
CA SER A 19 -0.30 12.35 -1.49
C SER A 19 0.85 11.34 -1.38
N ARG A 20 2.03 11.78 -1.82
CA ARG A 20 3.25 10.99 -1.68
C ARG A 20 3.50 10.63 -0.21
N GLN A 21 3.29 11.59 0.69
CA GLN A 21 3.51 11.38 2.12
C GLN A 21 2.58 10.31 2.68
N THR A 22 1.31 10.31 2.26
CA THR A 22 0.35 9.31 2.71
C THR A 22 0.76 7.91 2.26
N ILE A 23 1.16 7.77 0.99
CA ILE A 23 1.60 6.48 0.46
C ILE A 23 2.85 6.01 1.19
N HIS A 24 3.79 6.93 1.43
CA HIS A 24 5.00 6.61 2.20
C HIS A 24 4.66 6.12 3.60
N ASN A 25 3.75 6.82 4.29
CA ASN A 25 3.33 6.45 5.63
C ASN A 25 2.68 5.06 5.65
N TYR A 26 1.81 4.78 4.69
CA TYR A 26 1.17 3.46 4.59
C TYR A 26 2.21 2.36 4.38
N THR A 27 3.23 2.63 3.58
CA THR A 27 4.32 1.68 3.35
C THR A 27 5.10 1.43 4.65
N MET A 28 5.44 2.51 5.35
CA MET A 28 6.20 2.42 6.59
C MET A 28 5.42 1.72 7.71
N MET A 29 4.09 1.85 7.70
CA MET A 29 3.23 1.19 8.68
C MET A 29 2.95 -0.26 8.33
N GLY A 30 3.35 -0.72 7.14
CA GLY A 30 3.08 -2.08 6.71
C GLY A 30 1.67 -2.30 6.18
N LEU A 31 0.94 -1.23 5.91
CA LEU A 31 -0.42 -1.32 5.36
C LEU A 31 -0.42 -1.66 3.88
N ILE A 32 0.60 -1.19 3.17
CA ILE A 32 0.83 -1.53 1.77
C ILE A 32 2.29 -1.94 1.63
N HIS A 33 2.62 -2.67 0.57
CA HIS A 33 3.96 -3.24 0.41
C HIS A 33 4.54 -2.94 -0.96
N GLU A 34 5.81 -2.51 -0.98
CA GLU A 34 6.55 -2.39 -2.22
C GLU A 34 6.97 -3.79 -2.69
N ALA A 35 7.08 -3.96 -4.01
CA ALA A 35 7.53 -5.21 -4.59
C ALA A 35 9.05 -5.26 -4.69
N GLU A 36 9.63 -4.14 -5.13
CA GLU A 36 11.08 -4.01 -5.29
C GLU A 36 11.47 -2.54 -5.35
N ARG A 37 12.75 -2.27 -5.46
CA ARG A 37 13.29 -0.92 -5.61
C ARG A 37 14.16 -0.83 -6.85
N THR A 38 14.20 0.37 -7.44
CA THR A 38 15.11 0.64 -8.55
C THR A 38 16.54 0.80 -8.01
N ASP A 39 17.51 0.83 -8.92
CA ASP A 39 18.92 1.03 -8.54
C ASP A 39 19.12 2.36 -7.81
N SER A 40 18.29 3.37 -8.09
CA SER A 40 18.36 4.66 -7.41
C SER A 40 17.56 4.70 -6.11
N GLY A 41 17.00 3.57 -5.69
CA GLY A 41 16.31 3.46 -4.40
C GLY A 41 14.83 3.83 -4.42
N HIS A 42 14.25 4.06 -5.59
CA HIS A 42 12.82 4.36 -5.70
C HIS A 42 12.00 3.08 -5.55
N ARG A 43 10.90 3.18 -4.79
CA ARG A 43 10.00 2.06 -4.58
C ARG A 43 9.16 1.78 -5.81
N LEU A 44 8.96 0.48 -6.09
CA LEU A 44 8.05 0.01 -7.13
C LEU A 44 6.99 -0.85 -6.46
N TYR A 45 5.74 -0.58 -6.77
CA TYR A 45 4.61 -1.24 -6.12
C TYR A 45 3.95 -2.22 -7.07
N PRO A 46 3.51 -3.39 -6.55
CA PRO A 46 2.79 -4.36 -7.37
C PRO A 46 1.36 -3.88 -7.61
N GLU A 47 0.70 -4.49 -8.56
CA GLU A 47 -0.69 -4.17 -8.89
C GLU A 47 -1.61 -4.31 -7.67
N ASP A 48 -1.30 -5.22 -6.77
CA ASP A 48 -2.06 -5.45 -5.55
C ASP A 48 -2.14 -4.21 -4.64
N VAL A 49 -1.25 -3.24 -4.84
CA VAL A 49 -1.22 -2.04 -4.00
C VAL A 49 -2.54 -1.27 -4.05
N PHE A 50 -3.21 -1.30 -5.20
CA PHE A 50 -4.48 -0.57 -5.35
C PHE A 50 -5.58 -1.19 -4.50
N GLU A 51 -5.63 -2.51 -4.42
CA GLU A 51 -6.58 -3.21 -3.55
C GLU A 51 -6.23 -2.97 -2.08
N GLN A 52 -4.95 -3.01 -1.74
CA GLN A 52 -4.50 -2.75 -0.37
C GLN A 52 -4.90 -1.35 0.08
N ILE A 53 -4.67 -0.34 -0.77
CA ILE A 53 -5.04 1.04 -0.46
C ILE A 53 -6.55 1.18 -0.33
N GLN A 54 -7.30 0.58 -1.23
CA GLN A 54 -8.76 0.63 -1.18
C GLN A 54 -9.28 0.04 0.14
N LYS A 55 -8.72 -1.07 0.56
CA LYS A 55 -9.09 -1.73 1.83
C LYS A 55 -8.77 -0.81 3.02
N VAL A 56 -7.59 -0.20 3.02
CA VAL A 56 -7.18 0.73 4.09
C VAL A 56 -8.15 1.92 4.14
N GLU A 57 -8.45 2.51 2.99
CA GLU A 57 -9.35 3.68 2.94
C GLU A 57 -10.76 3.34 3.42
N MET A 58 -11.25 2.15 3.12
CA MET A 58 -12.55 1.71 3.60
C MET A 58 -12.54 1.52 5.12
N LEU A 59 -11.50 0.90 5.64
CA LEU A 59 -11.44 0.60 7.07
C LEU A 59 -11.24 1.86 7.91
N LYS A 60 -10.47 2.83 7.41
CA LYS A 60 -10.16 4.02 8.20
C LYS A 60 -11.32 5.02 8.31
N ARG A 61 -12.42 4.80 7.60
CA ARG A 61 -13.59 5.70 7.69
C ARG A 61 -14.14 5.82 9.11
N HIS A 62 -14.04 4.75 9.88
CA HIS A 62 -14.58 4.69 11.24
C HIS A 62 -13.54 4.20 12.24
N ARG A 63 -12.26 4.15 11.84
CA ARG A 63 -11.19 3.61 12.68
C ARG A 63 -9.92 4.43 12.49
N THR A 64 -9.06 4.40 13.49
CA THR A 64 -7.72 5.00 13.36
C THR A 64 -6.85 4.08 12.50
N LEU A 65 -5.76 4.64 11.96
CA LEU A 65 -4.81 3.82 11.19
C LEU A 65 -4.18 2.73 12.03
N ARG A 66 -4.00 2.98 13.34
CA ARG A 66 -3.48 1.98 14.28
C ARG A 66 -4.43 0.79 14.35
N GLU A 67 -5.74 1.05 14.46
CA GLU A 67 -6.74 0.01 14.50
C GLU A 67 -6.79 -0.78 13.20
N VAL A 68 -6.70 -0.07 12.06
CA VAL A 68 -6.67 -0.72 10.73
C VAL A 68 -5.46 -1.64 10.64
N MET A 69 -4.28 -1.17 11.06
CA MET A 69 -3.06 -1.97 11.03
C MET A 69 -3.23 -3.22 11.90
N GLN A 70 -3.81 -3.09 13.08
CA GLN A 70 -4.05 -4.22 13.98
C GLN A 70 -4.99 -5.24 13.35
N MET A 71 -6.06 -4.78 12.72
CA MET A 71 -7.02 -5.67 12.05
C MET A 71 -6.37 -6.47 10.93
N LEU A 72 -5.51 -5.82 10.13
CA LEU A 72 -4.82 -6.48 9.03
C LEU A 72 -3.80 -7.49 9.53
N GLN A 73 -3.13 -7.21 10.64
CA GLN A 73 -2.18 -8.14 11.26
C GLN A 73 -2.90 -9.35 11.83
N ASP A 74 -4.04 -9.13 12.50
CA ASP A 74 -4.85 -10.22 13.05
C ASP A 74 -5.35 -11.13 11.94
N ASP A 75 -5.73 -10.57 10.80
CA ASP A 75 -6.18 -11.30 9.64
C ASP A 75 -5.07 -12.23 9.12
N LYS A 76 -3.84 -11.74 9.10
CA LYS A 76 -2.68 -12.56 8.71
C LYS A 76 -2.37 -13.64 9.74
N ALA A 77 -2.49 -13.30 11.02
CA ALA A 77 -2.20 -14.25 12.11
C ALA A 77 -3.22 -15.37 12.19
N ALA A 78 -4.44 -15.13 11.70
CA ALA A 78 -5.51 -16.12 11.72
C ALA A 78 -5.36 -17.22 10.65
N ARG A 79 -4.35 -17.11 9.79
CA ARG A 79 -4.09 -18.12 8.75
C ARG A 79 -3.05 -19.12 9.28
#